data_d82d15b530f43d1863d2627351634589
#
_entry.id   d82d15b530f43d1863d2627351634589
#
_cell.length_a   1.000
_cell.length_b   1.000
_cell.length_c   1.000
_cell.angle_alpha   90.00
_cell.angle_beta   90.00
_cell.angle_gamma   90.00
#
_symmetry.space_group_name_H-M   'P 1'
#
loop_
_entity.id
_entity.type
_entity.pdbx_description
1 polymer ?
#
loop_
_entity_poly.entity_id
_entity_poly.type
_entity_poly.pdbx_seq_one_letter_code
_entity_poly.pdbx_strand_id
1 'polypeptide(L)'
;AAAAIRPGMARTRCTLPLLPPPGDRRYLPTGTDVHWDDDGTVSFTGLPPRAWSQVLTNGRFGFLATDAGTGHMWHRNAHTGRINRWLCDPWVLRGTETLCMASRAGAVSLFDDDGQVRVEYGFGWAAWERSVDGMSVRVTAFVPEDADARVLLIECAGRARITWHTDLVCAARDADAPAVVTAYADGLLTAENVRADVPTLFSAAAGMPLTGWTCDRFSFLRGQMDARAGAGLSPCFALEGTVDRQGVIVCGCDTRANLLRLTQPDEAAHTLRATRERWLGAVSRLWMTTPDADMNRYLGGWAAYQALCCRL
;
A
#
# COMPACT_ATOMS: atom_id res chain seq x y z
N ALA A 1 -2.78 31.82 -8.86
CA ALA A 1 -3.64 32.40 -7.84
C ALA A 1 -3.81 31.35 -6.74
N ALA A 2 -3.20 31.58 -5.57
CA ALA A 2 -3.31 30.70 -4.42
C ALA A 2 -4.76 30.75 -3.90
N ALA A 3 -5.46 29.62 -3.91
CA ALA A 3 -6.78 29.53 -3.31
C ALA A 3 -6.64 29.60 -1.79
N ALA A 4 -7.22 30.64 -1.20
CA ALA A 4 -7.24 30.86 0.24
C ALA A 4 -8.00 29.73 0.94
N ILE A 5 -7.33 29.03 1.84
CA ILE A 5 -7.92 28.02 2.71
C ILE A 5 -8.84 28.73 3.71
N ARG A 6 -10.13 28.41 3.68
CA ARG A 6 -11.10 28.98 4.62
C ARG A 6 -10.77 28.56 6.06
N PRO A 7 -10.69 29.49 7.03
CA PRO A 7 -10.55 29.15 8.43
C PRO A 7 -11.90 28.63 8.95
N GLY A 8 -11.96 27.40 9.42
CA GLY A 8 -13.18 26.86 10.04
C GLY A 8 -13.33 25.34 10.02
N MET A 9 -12.46 24.59 9.35
CA MET A 9 -12.48 23.13 9.49
C MET A 9 -11.67 22.71 10.72
N ALA A 10 -12.30 22.02 11.65
CA ALA A 10 -11.63 21.36 12.76
C ALA A 10 -10.53 20.44 12.16
N ARG A 11 -9.28 20.78 12.41
CA ARG A 11 -8.13 19.99 11.99
C ARG A 11 -8.15 18.69 12.79
N THR A 12 -8.65 17.62 12.21
CA THR A 12 -8.43 16.28 12.76
C THR A 12 -6.94 16.03 12.64
N ARG A 13 -6.22 16.16 13.75
CA ARG A 13 -4.81 15.73 13.79
C ARG A 13 -4.79 14.23 13.54
N CYS A 14 -4.20 13.80 12.44
CA CYS A 14 -3.77 12.43 12.30
C CYS A 14 -2.60 12.25 13.29
N THR A 15 -2.90 11.87 14.51
CA THR A 15 -1.89 11.38 15.43
C THR A 15 -1.55 9.98 14.95
N LEU A 16 -0.50 9.88 14.12
CA LEU A 16 0.10 8.57 13.88
C LEU A 16 0.43 7.97 15.25
N PRO A 17 0.11 6.69 15.49
CA PRO A 17 0.60 6.03 16.67
C PRO A 17 2.12 6.18 16.68
N LEU A 18 2.65 6.82 17.71
CA LEU A 18 4.08 6.85 17.95
C LEU A 18 4.57 5.41 17.91
N LEU A 19 5.64 5.14 17.17
CA LEU A 19 6.28 3.85 17.21
C LEU A 19 6.50 3.48 18.68
N PRO A 20 6.01 2.33 19.16
CA PRO A 20 6.31 1.90 20.51
C PRO A 20 7.82 1.88 20.67
N PRO A 21 8.36 2.28 21.83
CA PRO A 21 9.79 2.24 22.07
C PRO A 21 10.29 0.82 21.84
N PRO A 22 11.53 0.66 21.34
CA PRO A 22 12.15 -0.64 21.15
C PRO A 22 12.09 -1.44 22.47
N GLY A 23 11.33 -2.54 22.47
CA GLY A 23 11.15 -3.37 23.66
C GLY A 23 9.71 -3.52 24.15
N ASP A 24 8.78 -2.65 23.80
CA ASP A 24 7.36 -2.80 24.14
C ASP A 24 6.62 -3.62 23.06
N ARG A 25 7.05 -4.85 22.87
CA ARG A 25 6.42 -5.82 21.96
C ARG A 25 5.20 -6.44 22.64
N ARG A 26 4.16 -5.67 22.86
CA ARG A 26 2.86 -6.21 23.27
C ARG A 26 2.08 -6.69 22.05
N TYR A 27 2.73 -7.50 21.23
CA TYR A 27 2.03 -8.31 20.29
C TYR A 27 1.51 -9.55 21.01
N LEU A 28 0.28 -9.46 21.48
CA LEU A 28 -0.46 -10.62 21.94
C LEU A 28 -1.24 -11.12 20.72
N PRO A 29 -0.89 -12.28 20.15
CA PRO A 29 -1.67 -12.84 19.05
C PRO A 29 -3.09 -13.03 19.54
N THR A 30 -4.04 -12.37 18.89
CA THR A 30 -5.46 -12.72 19.00
C THR A 30 -5.66 -14.00 18.21
N GLY A 31 -6.60 -14.84 18.63
CA GLY A 31 -6.94 -16.04 17.86
C GLY A 31 -7.24 -15.64 16.42
N THR A 32 -6.52 -16.21 15.46
CA THR A 32 -6.71 -15.90 14.05
C THR A 32 -7.67 -16.93 13.47
N ASP A 33 -8.83 -16.47 12.99
CA ASP A 33 -9.79 -17.31 12.28
C ASP A 33 -9.46 -17.25 10.78
N VAL A 34 -9.03 -18.37 10.22
CA VAL A 34 -8.56 -18.49 8.84
C VAL A 34 -9.59 -19.21 8.01
N HIS A 35 -10.03 -18.57 6.94
CA HIS A 35 -10.96 -19.14 5.98
C HIS A 35 -10.32 -19.26 4.60
N TRP A 36 -10.64 -20.37 3.88
CA TRP A 36 -10.18 -20.65 2.54
C TRP A 36 -11.36 -20.77 1.60
N ASP A 37 -11.36 -19.97 0.55
CA ASP A 37 -12.35 -20.06 -0.51
C ASP A 37 -11.91 -21.02 -1.63
N ASP A 38 -12.87 -21.47 -2.44
CA ASP A 38 -12.62 -22.43 -3.53
C ASP A 38 -11.72 -21.86 -4.65
N ASP A 39 -11.66 -20.55 -4.80
CA ASP A 39 -10.79 -19.86 -5.75
C ASP A 39 -9.34 -19.67 -5.26
N GLY A 40 -9.02 -20.23 -4.09
CA GLY A 40 -7.72 -20.13 -3.45
C GLY A 40 -7.51 -18.85 -2.62
N THR A 41 -8.53 -17.99 -2.48
CA THR A 41 -8.45 -16.83 -1.60
C THR A 41 -8.36 -17.27 -0.14
N VAL A 42 -7.43 -16.67 0.60
CA VAL A 42 -7.27 -16.85 2.05
C VAL A 42 -7.74 -15.59 2.73
N SER A 43 -8.64 -15.70 3.68
CA SER A 43 -9.07 -14.58 4.51
C SER A 43 -8.92 -14.89 5.99
N PHE A 44 -8.64 -13.85 6.77
CA PHE A 44 -8.53 -13.96 8.22
C PHE A 44 -8.83 -12.62 8.90
N THR A 45 -9.20 -12.72 10.17
CA THR A 45 -9.34 -11.57 11.07
C THR A 45 -8.56 -11.88 12.36
N GLY A 46 -8.07 -10.86 13.01
CA GLY A 46 -7.18 -11.02 14.17
C GLY A 46 -5.69 -10.93 13.77
N LEU A 47 -4.86 -10.81 14.78
CA LEU A 47 -3.42 -10.67 14.58
C LEU A 47 -2.77 -12.07 14.62
N PRO A 48 -2.19 -12.54 13.50
CA PRO A 48 -1.49 -13.82 13.49
C PRO A 48 -0.21 -13.74 14.36
N PRO A 49 0.31 -14.89 14.87
CA PRO A 49 1.49 -14.89 15.74
C PRO A 49 2.77 -14.42 15.07
N ARG A 50 2.75 -14.36 13.74
CA ARG A 50 3.79 -13.76 12.88
C ARG A 50 3.11 -12.99 11.77
N ALA A 51 3.74 -11.92 11.29
CA ALA A 51 3.22 -11.19 10.15
C ALA A 51 3.12 -12.13 8.93
N TRP A 52 1.94 -12.22 8.36
CA TRP A 52 1.72 -12.92 7.11
C TRP A 52 1.93 -11.95 5.96
N SER A 53 2.55 -12.42 4.90
CA SER A 53 2.92 -11.58 3.78
C SER A 53 2.76 -12.30 2.45
N GLN A 54 2.58 -11.50 1.41
CA GLN A 54 2.45 -11.96 0.03
C GLN A 54 3.18 -11.01 -0.91
N VAL A 55 3.88 -11.57 -1.88
CA VAL A 55 4.51 -10.79 -2.96
C VAL A 55 3.51 -10.54 -4.07
N LEU A 56 3.30 -9.28 -4.42
CA LEU A 56 2.54 -8.84 -5.60
C LEU A 56 3.53 -8.28 -6.61
N THR A 57 3.61 -8.84 -7.80
CA THR A 57 4.63 -8.45 -8.78
C THR A 57 4.24 -8.76 -10.22
N ASN A 58 4.80 -7.98 -11.15
CA ASN A 58 4.79 -8.28 -12.58
C ASN A 58 6.18 -8.65 -13.14
N GLY A 59 7.16 -8.88 -12.23
CA GLY A 59 8.55 -9.17 -12.57
C GLY A 59 9.43 -7.93 -12.75
N ARG A 60 8.86 -6.75 -12.83
CA ARG A 60 9.60 -5.47 -12.93
C ARG A 60 9.35 -4.58 -11.71
N PHE A 61 8.12 -4.51 -11.26
CA PHE A 61 7.74 -3.83 -10.04
C PHE A 61 7.23 -4.85 -9.02
N GLY A 62 7.59 -4.68 -7.77
CA GLY A 62 7.15 -5.57 -6.69
C GLY A 62 6.69 -4.83 -5.45
N PHE A 63 5.75 -5.45 -4.76
CA PHE A 63 5.24 -5.03 -3.47
C PHE A 63 5.05 -6.24 -2.57
N LEU A 64 5.73 -6.26 -1.43
CA LEU A 64 5.47 -7.22 -0.37
C LEU A 64 4.32 -6.68 0.48
N ALA A 65 3.12 -7.19 0.26
CA ALA A 65 1.95 -6.90 1.08
C ALA A 65 2.02 -7.68 2.39
N THR A 66 1.73 -7.04 3.52
CA THR A 66 1.64 -7.69 4.83
C THR A 66 0.25 -7.53 5.42
N ASP A 67 -0.12 -8.35 6.40
CA ASP A 67 -1.35 -8.21 7.16
C ASP A 67 -1.47 -6.83 7.82
N ALA A 68 -0.36 -6.27 8.30
CA ALA A 68 -0.29 -4.91 8.82
C ALA A 68 -0.37 -3.81 7.73
N GLY A 69 -0.54 -4.18 6.45
CA GLY A 69 -0.68 -3.27 5.32
C GLY A 69 0.60 -2.56 4.89
N THR A 70 1.58 -2.45 5.80
CA THR A 70 2.91 -1.92 5.47
C THR A 70 3.69 -2.95 4.67
N GLY A 71 4.52 -2.50 3.74
CA GLY A 71 5.27 -3.42 2.91
C GLY A 71 6.49 -2.81 2.26
N HIS A 72 7.19 -3.65 1.52
CA HIS A 72 8.37 -3.28 0.75
C HIS A 72 8.01 -3.10 -0.71
N MET A 73 8.33 -1.94 -1.27
CA MET A 73 8.20 -1.66 -2.70
C MET A 73 9.57 -1.60 -3.35
N TRP A 74 9.67 -2.17 -4.53
CA TRP A 74 10.91 -2.12 -5.33
C TRP A 74 10.63 -2.09 -6.83
N HIS A 75 11.60 -1.56 -7.57
CA HIS A 75 11.62 -1.59 -9.02
C HIS A 75 12.81 -2.41 -9.50
N ARG A 76 12.57 -3.45 -10.30
CA ARG A 76 13.53 -4.42 -10.87
C ARG A 76 14.26 -5.28 -9.85
N ASN A 77 14.88 -4.69 -8.84
CA ASN A 77 15.64 -5.42 -7.84
C ASN A 77 15.27 -4.97 -6.43
N ALA A 78 14.92 -5.90 -5.55
CA ALA A 78 14.42 -5.62 -4.21
C ALA A 78 15.47 -4.97 -3.28
N HIS A 79 16.75 -5.07 -3.59
CA HIS A 79 17.81 -4.42 -2.82
C HIS A 79 18.23 -3.08 -3.42
N THR A 80 18.69 -3.07 -4.68
CA THR A 80 19.22 -1.85 -5.31
C THR A 80 18.13 -0.91 -5.82
N GLY A 81 16.96 -1.45 -6.19
CA GLY A 81 15.79 -0.69 -6.64
C GLY A 81 14.74 -0.45 -5.54
N ARG A 82 15.13 -0.50 -4.27
CA ARG A 82 14.24 -0.24 -3.14
C ARG A 82 13.67 1.18 -3.18
N ILE A 83 12.39 1.31 -2.94
CA ILE A 83 11.65 2.57 -3.01
C ILE A 83 11.41 3.15 -1.61
N ASN A 84 10.77 2.36 -0.74
CA ASN A 84 10.42 2.81 0.61
C ASN A 84 11.31 2.17 1.68
N ARG A 85 11.22 2.70 2.89
CA ARG A 85 11.93 2.14 4.04
C ARG A 85 11.37 0.76 4.39
N TRP A 86 12.28 -0.23 4.56
CA TRP A 86 11.94 -1.58 4.92
C TRP A 86 13.02 -2.23 5.80
N LEU A 87 12.66 -2.74 6.98
CA LEU A 87 13.58 -3.38 7.93
C LEU A 87 13.27 -4.89 8.12
N CYS A 88 12.54 -5.50 7.20
CA CYS A 88 12.12 -6.91 7.27
C CYS A 88 11.26 -7.25 8.50
N ASP A 89 10.69 -6.26 9.15
CA ASP A 89 9.77 -6.41 10.28
C ASP A 89 8.61 -5.42 10.15
N PRO A 90 7.45 -5.86 9.64
CA PRO A 90 6.31 -4.98 9.41
C PRO A 90 5.75 -4.38 10.71
N TRP A 91 5.99 -4.99 11.85
CA TRP A 91 5.54 -4.49 13.15
C TRP A 91 6.40 -3.35 13.68
N VAL A 92 7.70 -3.38 13.40
CA VAL A 92 8.63 -2.29 13.74
C VAL A 92 8.44 -1.10 12.80
N LEU A 93 7.99 -1.33 11.58
CA LEU A 93 7.84 -0.31 10.53
C LEU A 93 6.47 0.35 10.49
N ARG A 94 5.61 0.12 11.47
CA ARG A 94 4.35 0.86 11.61
C ARG A 94 4.64 2.36 11.54
N GLY A 95 3.98 3.04 10.58
CA GLY A 95 4.16 4.46 10.36
C GLY A 95 5.17 4.84 9.27
N THR A 96 5.89 3.89 8.65
CA THR A 96 6.66 4.16 7.42
C THR A 96 5.76 4.21 6.19
N GLU A 97 4.65 3.51 6.22
CA GLU A 97 3.52 3.67 5.31
C GLU A 97 2.23 3.65 6.14
N THR A 98 1.29 4.53 5.84
CA THR A 98 -0.03 4.58 6.49
C THR A 98 -1.11 4.89 5.48
N LEU A 99 -2.26 4.28 5.65
CA LEU A 99 -3.50 4.63 4.97
C LEU A 99 -4.58 4.75 6.02
N CYS A 100 -5.09 5.94 6.20
CA CYS A 100 -6.04 6.25 7.26
C CYS A 100 -7.32 6.87 6.71
N MET A 101 -8.42 6.61 7.40
CA MET A 101 -9.69 7.29 7.21
C MET A 101 -9.97 8.21 8.39
N ALA A 102 -10.47 9.41 8.12
CA ALA A 102 -10.98 10.29 9.17
C ALA A 102 -12.28 9.73 9.74
N SER A 103 -12.35 9.59 11.06
CA SER A 103 -13.53 9.18 11.82
C SER A 103 -13.92 10.23 12.85
N ARG A 104 -15.05 10.02 13.54
CA ARG A 104 -15.50 10.88 14.66
C ARG A 104 -14.51 10.89 15.82
N ALA A 105 -13.80 9.79 16.02
CA ALA A 105 -12.82 9.63 17.10
C ALA A 105 -11.39 10.07 16.70
N GLY A 106 -11.16 10.41 15.45
CA GLY A 106 -9.84 10.75 14.90
C GLY A 106 -9.51 9.96 13.63
N ALA A 107 -8.24 9.84 13.27
CA ALA A 107 -7.80 9.03 12.16
C ALA A 107 -7.76 7.56 12.55
N VAL A 108 -8.37 6.69 11.73
CA VAL A 108 -8.38 5.24 11.88
C VAL A 108 -7.57 4.62 10.76
N SER A 109 -6.61 3.75 11.10
CA SER A 109 -5.85 2.98 10.12
C SER A 109 -6.79 2.05 9.34
N LEU A 110 -6.61 1.99 8.04
CA LEU A 110 -7.30 1.01 7.18
C LEU A 110 -6.47 -0.28 7.03
N PHE A 111 -5.25 -0.29 7.54
CA PHE A 111 -4.42 -1.46 7.68
C PHE A 111 -4.54 -2.06 9.08
N ASP A 112 -4.21 -3.34 9.23
CA ASP A 112 -4.40 -4.00 10.51
C ASP A 112 -3.33 -3.62 11.54
N ASP A 113 -3.77 -3.03 12.63
CA ASP A 113 -2.93 -2.66 13.77
C ASP A 113 -3.54 -3.07 15.13
N ASP A 114 -4.78 -3.55 15.12
CA ASP A 114 -5.57 -3.86 16.32
C ASP A 114 -6.32 -5.20 16.25
N GLY A 115 -6.18 -5.95 15.15
CA GLY A 115 -6.86 -7.24 14.95
C GLY A 115 -8.33 -7.10 14.53
N GLN A 116 -8.77 -5.92 14.10
CA GLN A 116 -10.14 -5.65 13.69
C GLN A 116 -10.32 -5.60 12.17
N VAL A 117 -9.24 -5.76 11.43
CA VAL A 117 -9.26 -5.74 9.96
C VAL A 117 -9.40 -7.17 9.43
N ARG A 118 -10.31 -7.38 8.50
CA ARG A 118 -10.33 -8.59 7.69
C ARG A 118 -9.29 -8.45 6.58
N VAL A 119 -8.32 -9.34 6.57
CA VAL A 119 -7.27 -9.40 5.56
C VAL A 119 -7.58 -10.52 4.58
N GLU A 120 -7.37 -10.27 3.31
CA GLU A 120 -7.54 -11.27 2.25
C GLU A 120 -6.32 -11.30 1.34
N TYR A 121 -5.86 -12.50 1.02
CA TYR A 121 -4.82 -12.76 0.05
C TYR A 121 -5.37 -13.66 -1.07
N GLY A 122 -5.26 -13.17 -2.30
CA GLY A 122 -5.55 -13.95 -3.50
C GLY A 122 -4.37 -13.88 -4.47
N PHE A 123 -4.38 -14.67 -5.52
CA PHE A 123 -3.29 -14.66 -6.48
C PHE A 123 -3.17 -13.33 -7.21
N GLY A 124 -2.09 -12.59 -6.94
CA GLY A 124 -1.79 -11.28 -7.52
C GLY A 124 -2.46 -10.08 -6.84
N TRP A 125 -3.15 -10.26 -5.73
CA TRP A 125 -3.80 -9.17 -5.00
C TRP A 125 -3.88 -9.43 -3.49
N ALA A 126 -3.98 -8.36 -2.72
CA ALA A 126 -4.25 -8.39 -1.28
C ALA A 126 -5.31 -7.35 -0.94
N ALA A 127 -6.13 -7.59 0.08
CA ALA A 127 -7.11 -6.62 0.52
C ALA A 127 -7.23 -6.55 2.04
N TRP A 128 -7.62 -5.37 2.51
CA TRP A 128 -7.91 -5.07 3.92
C TRP A 128 -9.30 -4.46 3.99
N GLU A 129 -10.14 -4.98 4.87
CA GLU A 129 -11.50 -4.47 5.07
C GLU A 129 -11.78 -4.25 6.55
N ARG A 130 -12.27 -3.07 6.88
CA ARG A 130 -12.74 -2.76 8.24
C ARG A 130 -13.95 -1.84 8.23
N SER A 131 -14.69 -1.85 9.32
CA SER A 131 -15.76 -0.89 9.57
C SER A 131 -15.23 0.33 10.32
N VAL A 132 -15.51 1.53 9.81
CA VAL A 132 -15.18 2.81 10.43
C VAL A 132 -16.45 3.63 10.56
N ASP A 133 -16.84 3.99 11.76
CA ASP A 133 -18.10 4.71 12.06
C ASP A 133 -19.36 4.03 11.47
N GLY A 134 -19.36 2.70 11.36
CA GLY A 134 -20.45 1.91 10.77
C GLY A 134 -20.44 1.83 9.24
N MET A 135 -19.41 2.36 8.57
CA MET A 135 -19.21 2.25 7.13
C MET A 135 -18.10 1.24 6.84
N SER A 136 -18.38 0.22 6.02
CA SER A 136 -17.35 -0.68 5.50
C SER A 136 -16.45 0.05 4.52
N VAL A 137 -15.14 -0.11 4.71
CA VAL A 137 -14.10 0.39 3.81
C VAL A 137 -13.19 -0.76 3.44
N ARG A 138 -13.00 -0.98 2.15
CA ARG A 138 -12.13 -2.00 1.58
C ARG A 138 -11.01 -1.34 0.79
N VAL A 139 -9.79 -1.80 1.00
CA VAL A 139 -8.60 -1.40 0.24
C VAL A 139 -8.05 -2.63 -0.45
N THR A 140 -7.96 -2.60 -1.77
CA THR A 140 -7.37 -3.70 -2.55
C THR A 140 -6.08 -3.24 -3.20
N ALA A 141 -4.98 -3.94 -2.92
CA ALA A 141 -3.67 -3.69 -3.52
C ALA A 141 -3.35 -4.72 -4.60
N PHE A 142 -2.78 -4.29 -5.71
CA PHE A 142 -2.29 -5.16 -6.76
C PHE A 142 -1.19 -4.46 -7.59
N VAL A 143 -0.45 -5.27 -8.36
CA VAL A 143 0.56 -4.81 -9.33
C VAL A 143 0.09 -5.25 -10.71
N PRO A 144 -0.25 -4.30 -11.61
CA PRO A 144 -0.67 -4.61 -12.98
C PRO A 144 0.43 -5.30 -13.79
N GLU A 145 0.05 -6.09 -14.80
CA GLU A 145 1.02 -6.68 -15.72
C GLU A 145 1.66 -5.64 -16.65
N ASP A 146 0.86 -4.68 -17.09
CA ASP A 146 1.20 -3.66 -18.09
C ASP A 146 1.76 -2.36 -17.51
N ALA A 147 1.91 -2.27 -16.17
CA ALA A 147 2.43 -1.06 -15.52
C ALA A 147 3.35 -1.40 -14.33
N ASP A 148 4.47 -0.69 -14.26
CA ASP A 148 5.44 -0.81 -13.17
C ASP A 148 4.98 0.01 -11.95
N ALA A 149 3.81 -0.36 -11.40
CA ALA A 149 3.15 0.39 -10.35
C ALA A 149 2.37 -0.52 -9.39
N ARG A 150 2.18 -0.04 -8.16
CA ARG A 150 1.18 -0.55 -7.23
C ARG A 150 -0.07 0.32 -7.32
N VAL A 151 -1.22 -0.32 -7.39
CA VAL A 151 -2.53 0.31 -7.30
C VAL A 151 -3.17 -0.04 -5.97
N LEU A 152 -3.69 0.96 -5.26
CA LEU A 152 -4.58 0.81 -4.11
C LEU A 152 -5.97 1.29 -4.53
N LEU A 153 -6.88 0.35 -4.76
CA LEU A 153 -8.30 0.63 -5.01
C LEU A 153 -9.02 0.69 -3.65
N ILE A 154 -9.64 1.82 -3.36
CA ILE A 154 -10.35 2.10 -2.11
C ILE A 154 -11.84 2.13 -2.42
N GLU A 155 -12.63 1.31 -1.72
CA GLU A 155 -14.07 1.20 -1.87
C GLU A 155 -14.75 1.42 -0.52
N CYS A 156 -15.79 2.25 -0.49
CA CYS A 156 -16.58 2.52 0.71
C CYS A 156 -18.05 2.78 0.38
N ALA A 157 -18.94 2.56 1.35
CA ALA A 157 -20.39 2.70 1.13
C ALA A 157 -20.88 4.16 1.00
N GLY A 158 -19.99 5.14 1.19
CA GLY A 158 -20.31 6.55 1.18
C GLY A 158 -19.10 7.44 0.91
N ARG A 159 -19.08 8.62 1.51
CA ARG A 159 -18.00 9.59 1.34
C ARG A 159 -17.02 9.52 2.52
N ALA A 160 -15.73 9.38 2.22
CA ALA A 160 -14.66 9.25 3.20
C ALA A 160 -13.49 10.19 2.90
N ARG A 161 -12.92 10.79 3.94
CA ARG A 161 -11.64 11.51 3.83
C ARG A 161 -10.51 10.54 4.12
N ILE A 162 -9.63 10.37 3.16
CA ILE A 162 -8.53 9.41 3.19
C ILE A 162 -7.20 10.17 3.20
N THR A 163 -6.28 9.68 4.00
CA THR A 163 -4.89 10.14 4.05
C THR A 163 -3.97 8.96 3.83
N TRP A 164 -3.12 9.05 2.81
CA TRP A 164 -2.05 8.08 2.54
C TRP A 164 -0.69 8.72 2.71
N HIS A 165 0.25 7.96 3.25
CA HIS A 165 1.64 8.37 3.43
C HIS A 165 2.57 7.18 3.24
N THR A 166 3.76 7.43 2.64
CA THR A 166 4.88 6.47 2.59
C THR A 166 6.21 7.19 2.69
N ASP A 167 7.11 6.70 3.55
CA ASP A 167 8.51 7.16 3.65
C ASP A 167 9.29 6.70 2.42
N LEU A 168 10.16 7.56 1.90
CA LEU A 168 10.96 7.29 0.71
C LEU A 168 12.44 7.09 1.03
N VAL A 169 13.05 6.16 0.30
CA VAL A 169 14.49 5.93 0.30
C VAL A 169 15.04 6.01 -1.13
N CYS A 170 14.36 5.36 -2.09
CA CYS A 170 14.73 5.30 -3.51
C CYS A 170 16.19 4.95 -3.75
N ALA A 171 16.76 4.07 -2.90
CA ALA A 171 18.15 3.63 -2.92
C ALA A 171 18.33 2.35 -2.11
N ALA A 172 19.47 1.68 -2.27
CA ALA A 172 19.80 0.45 -1.55
C ALA A 172 19.91 0.64 -0.02
N ARG A 173 20.32 1.83 0.44
CA ARG A 173 20.59 2.08 1.87
C ARG A 173 19.72 3.19 2.42
N ASP A 174 19.20 3.02 3.64
CA ASP A 174 18.43 4.05 4.35
C ASP A 174 19.19 5.34 4.58
N ALA A 175 20.53 5.25 4.73
CA ALA A 175 21.40 6.41 4.88
C ALA A 175 21.40 7.34 3.66
N ASP A 176 20.98 6.86 2.50
CA ASP A 176 20.89 7.65 1.25
C ASP A 176 19.54 8.38 1.11
N ALA A 177 18.56 8.11 1.97
CA ALA A 177 17.24 8.77 1.93
C ALA A 177 17.31 10.32 1.90
N PRO A 178 18.24 11.00 2.64
CA PRO A 178 18.32 12.46 2.58
C PRO A 178 18.71 13.02 1.21
N ALA A 179 19.16 12.19 0.28
CA ALA A 179 19.48 12.59 -1.09
C ALA A 179 18.29 12.50 -2.07
N VAL A 180 17.13 12.13 -1.57
CA VAL A 180 15.88 12.14 -2.37
C VAL A 180 15.46 13.58 -2.61
N VAL A 181 15.22 13.89 -3.88
CA VAL A 181 14.63 15.15 -4.34
C VAL A 181 13.22 14.86 -4.79
N THR A 182 12.27 15.66 -4.32
CA THR A 182 10.85 15.49 -4.63
C THR A 182 10.32 16.68 -5.42
N ALA A 183 9.27 16.45 -6.23
CA ALA A 183 8.55 17.51 -6.92
C ALA A 183 7.05 17.17 -6.99
N TYR A 184 6.25 18.20 -7.27
CA TYR A 184 4.83 18.03 -7.61
C TYR A 184 4.53 18.80 -8.88
N ALA A 185 4.07 18.11 -9.88
CA ALA A 185 3.65 18.72 -11.13
C ALA A 185 2.46 17.96 -11.74
N ASP A 186 1.47 18.69 -12.19
CA ASP A 186 0.34 18.17 -12.97
C ASP A 186 -0.35 16.94 -12.36
N GLY A 187 -0.56 16.95 -11.05
CA GLY A 187 -1.24 15.88 -10.33
C GLY A 187 -0.36 14.70 -9.90
N LEU A 188 0.96 14.73 -10.21
CA LEU A 188 1.93 13.73 -9.76
C LEU A 188 2.87 14.28 -8.69
N LEU A 189 3.06 13.53 -7.62
CA LEU A 189 4.25 13.59 -6.79
C LEU A 189 5.35 12.75 -7.45
N THR A 190 6.55 13.28 -7.51
CA THR A 190 7.72 12.56 -8.05
C THR A 190 8.88 12.60 -7.07
N ALA A 191 9.69 11.55 -7.04
CA ALA A 191 10.87 11.42 -6.22
C ALA A 191 11.99 10.72 -6.98
N GLU A 192 13.19 11.24 -6.85
CA GLU A 192 14.41 10.65 -7.38
C GLU A 192 15.53 10.78 -6.35
N ASN A 193 16.31 9.73 -6.15
CA ASN A 193 17.47 9.78 -5.29
C ASN A 193 18.73 10.05 -6.11
N VAL A 194 19.31 11.24 -5.96
CA VAL A 194 20.48 11.68 -6.74
C VAL A 194 21.78 10.97 -6.38
N ARG A 195 21.77 10.11 -5.35
CA ARG A 195 22.90 9.26 -4.94
C ARG A 195 22.67 7.78 -5.19
N ALA A 196 21.53 7.41 -5.78
CA ALA A 196 21.25 6.01 -6.06
C ALA A 196 22.18 5.47 -7.16
N ASP A 197 22.71 4.26 -6.97
CA ASP A 197 23.49 3.55 -7.99
C ASP A 197 22.67 3.26 -9.25
N VAL A 198 21.35 3.09 -9.07
CA VAL A 198 20.38 2.91 -10.14
C VAL A 198 19.31 4.00 -10.00
N PRO A 199 19.46 5.13 -10.72
CA PRO A 199 18.47 6.19 -10.69
C PRO A 199 17.09 5.68 -11.10
N THR A 200 16.09 5.98 -10.29
CA THR A 200 14.72 5.57 -10.53
C THR A 200 13.79 6.71 -10.19
N LEU A 201 12.97 7.14 -11.14
CA LEU A 201 11.92 8.10 -10.89
C LEU A 201 10.70 7.36 -10.32
N PHE A 202 10.43 7.56 -9.05
CA PHE A 202 9.23 7.06 -8.39
C PHE A 202 8.18 8.15 -8.35
N SER A 203 6.94 7.80 -8.70
CA SER A 203 5.85 8.77 -8.78
C SER A 203 4.61 8.24 -8.08
N ALA A 204 3.77 9.16 -7.58
CA ALA A 204 2.45 8.84 -7.05
C ALA A 204 1.39 9.81 -7.54
N ALA A 205 0.19 9.29 -7.77
CA ALA A 205 -1.00 10.02 -8.17
C ALA A 205 -2.23 9.49 -7.43
N ALA A 206 -3.26 10.32 -7.32
CA ALA A 206 -4.53 9.94 -6.71
C ALA A 206 -5.70 10.17 -7.67
N GLY A 207 -6.57 9.17 -7.79
CA GLY A 207 -7.88 9.22 -8.46
C GLY A 207 -8.99 9.61 -7.50
N MET A 208 -8.77 10.70 -6.76
CA MET A 208 -9.75 11.34 -5.87
C MET A 208 -9.44 12.83 -5.78
N PRO A 209 -10.42 13.70 -5.52
CA PRO A 209 -10.17 15.11 -5.24
C PRO A 209 -9.25 15.30 -4.05
N LEU A 210 -8.05 15.83 -4.31
CA LEU A 210 -7.06 16.09 -3.25
C LEU A 210 -7.46 17.34 -2.45
N THR A 211 -7.30 17.26 -1.14
CA THR A 211 -7.44 18.38 -0.20
C THR A 211 -6.09 18.89 0.31
N GLY A 212 -5.03 18.07 0.15
CA GLY A 212 -3.67 18.45 0.52
C GLY A 212 -2.65 17.39 0.14
N TRP A 213 -1.38 17.79 0.14
CA TRP A 213 -0.24 16.91 -0.06
C TRP A 213 1.02 17.50 0.58
N THR A 214 2.00 16.66 0.87
CA THR A 214 3.35 17.08 1.24
C THR A 214 4.37 16.00 0.92
N CYS A 215 5.60 16.38 0.65
CA CYS A 215 6.75 15.47 0.52
C CYS A 215 7.70 15.57 1.72
N ASP A 216 7.30 16.22 2.80
CA ASP A 216 8.08 16.31 4.02
C ASP A 216 7.42 15.54 5.17
N ARG A 217 8.08 14.49 5.65
CA ARG A 217 7.60 13.67 6.75
C ARG A 217 7.37 14.47 8.03
N PHE A 218 8.18 15.49 8.30
CA PHE A 218 7.99 16.32 9.50
C PHE A 218 6.72 17.16 9.40
N SER A 219 6.40 17.72 8.22
CA SER A 219 5.13 18.39 7.98
C SER A 219 3.96 17.43 8.15
N PHE A 220 4.05 16.24 7.56
CA PHE A 220 3.03 15.19 7.68
C PHE A 220 2.76 14.80 9.15
N LEU A 221 3.80 14.52 9.94
CA LEU A 221 3.67 14.14 11.36
C LEU A 221 3.05 15.24 12.23
N ARG A 222 3.15 16.49 11.79
CA ARG A 222 2.48 17.64 12.43
C ARG A 222 1.05 17.85 11.94
N GLY A 223 0.55 16.99 11.06
CA GLY A 223 -0.76 17.11 10.42
C GLY A 223 -0.83 18.26 9.42
N GLN A 224 0.28 18.62 8.80
CA GLN A 224 0.39 19.70 7.82
C GLN A 224 0.55 19.11 6.41
N MET A 225 -0.43 19.37 5.55
CA MET A 225 -0.36 19.12 4.11
C MET A 225 -0.03 20.44 3.40
N ASP A 226 1.22 20.88 3.57
CA ASP A 226 1.69 22.24 3.30
C ASP A 226 2.21 22.43 1.87
N ALA A 227 1.95 21.49 0.97
CA ALA A 227 2.36 21.50 -0.43
C ALA A 227 3.89 21.67 -0.61
N ARG A 228 4.66 21.06 0.28
CA ARG A 228 6.12 21.14 0.29
C ARG A 228 6.73 20.03 -0.54
N ALA A 229 7.65 20.38 -1.45
CA ALA A 229 8.49 19.46 -2.20
C ALA A 229 9.88 20.09 -2.43
N GLY A 230 10.87 19.27 -2.77
CA GLY A 230 12.24 19.73 -3.07
C GLY A 230 13.30 18.84 -2.48
N ALA A 231 14.50 19.37 -2.40
CA ALA A 231 15.66 18.75 -1.75
C ALA A 231 15.75 19.13 -0.27
N GLY A 232 16.49 18.29 0.51
CA GLY A 232 16.76 18.59 1.92
C GLY A 232 15.60 18.39 2.88
N LEU A 233 14.55 17.70 2.44
CA LEU A 233 13.40 17.32 3.24
C LEU A 233 13.64 15.94 3.90
N SER A 234 12.78 15.58 4.86
CA SER A 234 12.62 14.19 5.26
C SER A 234 11.66 13.52 4.26
N PRO A 235 12.19 12.76 3.27
CA PRO A 235 11.43 12.47 2.07
C PRO A 235 10.30 11.48 2.33
N CYS A 236 9.12 11.85 1.91
CA CYS A 236 7.93 11.00 1.88
C CYS A 236 7.01 11.42 0.73
N PHE A 237 6.02 10.60 0.47
CA PHE A 237 4.80 11.06 -0.20
C PHE A 237 3.65 11.02 0.80
N ALA A 238 2.90 12.09 0.89
CA ALA A 238 1.66 12.15 1.63
C ALA A 238 0.59 12.85 0.80
N LEU A 239 -0.57 12.21 0.68
CA LEU A 239 -1.74 12.68 -0.05
C LEU A 239 -2.95 12.63 0.87
N GLU A 240 -3.74 13.69 0.87
CA GLU A 240 -5.04 13.71 1.52
C GLU A 240 -6.12 14.07 0.49
N GLY A 241 -7.23 13.35 0.50
CA GLY A 241 -8.32 13.59 -0.44
C GLY A 241 -9.63 13.02 0.05
N THR A 242 -10.66 13.18 -0.78
CA THR A 242 -12.00 12.65 -0.50
C THR A 242 -12.36 11.58 -1.51
N VAL A 243 -12.66 10.40 -1.02
CA VAL A 243 -13.23 9.29 -1.77
C VAL A 243 -14.76 9.40 -1.70
N ASP A 244 -15.42 9.30 -2.84
CA ASP A 244 -16.87 9.15 -2.94
C ASP A 244 -17.17 7.78 -3.56
N ARG A 245 -17.47 6.82 -2.69
CA ARG A 245 -17.64 5.39 -2.97
C ARG A 245 -16.37 4.69 -3.45
N GLN A 246 -15.65 5.24 -4.40
CA GLN A 246 -14.41 4.68 -4.93
C GLN A 246 -13.35 5.76 -5.06
N GLY A 247 -12.11 5.38 -4.78
CA GLY A 247 -10.92 6.19 -4.97
C GLY A 247 -9.72 5.29 -5.27
N VAL A 248 -8.70 5.88 -5.87
CA VAL A 248 -7.50 5.13 -6.25
C VAL A 248 -6.26 5.90 -5.83
N ILE A 249 -5.25 5.20 -5.33
CA ILE A 249 -3.89 5.71 -5.17
C ILE A 249 -2.98 4.81 -6.00
N VAL A 250 -2.22 5.42 -6.88
CA VAL A 250 -1.25 4.73 -7.74
C VAL A 250 0.14 5.22 -7.39
N CYS A 251 1.09 4.31 -7.22
CA CYS A 251 2.48 4.68 -7.03
C CYS A 251 3.40 3.68 -7.76
N GLY A 252 4.39 4.20 -8.49
CA GLY A 252 5.24 3.34 -9.32
C GLY A 252 6.33 4.08 -10.08
N CYS A 253 7.04 3.31 -10.90
CA CYS A 253 8.17 3.75 -11.73
C CYS A 253 7.81 3.63 -13.22
N ASP A 254 6.66 4.13 -13.59
CA ASP A 254 6.10 4.04 -14.92
C ASP A 254 5.91 5.42 -15.55
N THR A 255 5.49 5.44 -16.81
CA THR A 255 5.17 6.68 -17.52
C THR A 255 4.01 7.40 -16.82
N ARG A 256 4.03 8.73 -16.90
CA ARG A 256 2.94 9.55 -16.41
C ARG A 256 1.58 9.12 -16.96
N ALA A 257 1.52 8.79 -18.26
CA ALA A 257 0.28 8.39 -18.91
C ALA A 257 -0.32 7.13 -18.28
N ASN A 258 0.51 6.10 -18.04
CA ASN A 258 0.08 4.86 -17.38
C ASN A 258 -0.37 5.09 -15.94
N LEU A 259 0.40 5.87 -15.16
CA LEU A 259 0.02 6.16 -13.78
C LEU A 259 -1.31 6.90 -13.70
N LEU A 260 -1.52 7.94 -14.54
CA LEU A 260 -2.77 8.69 -14.56
C LEU A 260 -3.96 7.87 -15.09
N ARG A 261 -3.76 6.98 -16.07
CA ARG A 261 -4.79 6.03 -16.53
C ARG A 261 -5.30 5.20 -15.36
N LEU A 262 -4.40 4.63 -14.58
CA LEU A 262 -4.72 3.76 -13.45
C LEU A 262 -5.38 4.50 -12.26
N THR A 263 -5.37 5.84 -12.24
CA THR A 263 -6.12 6.59 -11.21
C THR A 263 -7.62 6.60 -11.44
N GLN A 264 -8.09 6.21 -12.64
CA GLN A 264 -9.53 6.13 -12.91
C GLN A 264 -10.10 4.86 -12.25
N PRO A 265 -11.13 4.96 -11.39
CA PRO A 265 -11.64 3.80 -10.63
C PRO A 265 -12.10 2.64 -11.52
N ASP A 266 -12.78 2.91 -12.63
CA ASP A 266 -13.24 1.88 -13.56
C ASP A 266 -12.06 1.16 -14.22
N GLU A 267 -11.02 1.89 -14.59
CA GLU A 267 -9.80 1.34 -15.16
C GLU A 267 -9.02 0.51 -14.15
N ALA A 268 -8.90 0.99 -12.91
CA ALA A 268 -8.29 0.24 -11.81
C ALA A 268 -9.04 -1.07 -11.53
N ALA A 269 -10.37 -1.03 -11.49
CA ALA A 269 -11.21 -2.21 -11.30
C ALA A 269 -11.11 -3.19 -12.48
N HIS A 270 -11.06 -2.69 -13.71
CA HIS A 270 -10.81 -3.53 -14.90
C HIS A 270 -9.45 -4.20 -14.84
N THR A 271 -8.41 -3.45 -14.54
CA THR A 271 -7.03 -3.94 -14.44
C THR A 271 -6.87 -4.95 -13.30
N LEU A 272 -7.58 -4.76 -12.17
CA LEU A 272 -7.60 -5.75 -11.07
C LEU A 272 -8.18 -7.08 -11.55
N ARG A 273 -9.30 -7.07 -12.30
CA ARG A 273 -9.88 -8.32 -12.86
C ARG A 273 -8.89 -9.02 -13.78
N ALA A 274 -8.29 -8.30 -14.71
CA ALA A 274 -7.27 -8.85 -15.61
C ALA A 274 -6.06 -9.43 -14.85
N THR A 275 -5.61 -8.76 -13.78
CA THR A 275 -4.53 -9.25 -12.93
C THR A 275 -4.90 -10.55 -12.23
N ARG A 276 -6.11 -10.66 -11.68
CA ARG A 276 -6.64 -11.89 -11.07
C ARG A 276 -6.71 -13.05 -12.07
N GLU A 277 -7.30 -12.81 -13.24
CA GLU A 277 -7.43 -13.80 -14.31
C GLU A 277 -6.08 -14.32 -14.79
N ARG A 278 -5.11 -13.42 -14.99
CA ARG A 278 -3.74 -13.79 -15.36
C ARG A 278 -3.10 -14.70 -14.32
N TRP A 279 -3.13 -14.32 -13.06
CA TRP A 279 -2.52 -15.13 -12.00
C TRP A 279 -3.22 -16.46 -11.81
N LEU A 280 -4.55 -16.47 -11.82
CA LEU A 280 -5.33 -17.70 -11.75
C LEU A 280 -5.00 -18.64 -12.92
N GLY A 281 -4.89 -18.11 -14.15
CA GLY A 281 -4.45 -18.85 -15.32
C GLY A 281 -3.01 -19.36 -15.23
N ALA A 282 -2.12 -18.66 -14.53
CA ALA A 282 -0.74 -19.08 -14.34
C ALA A 282 -0.64 -20.23 -13.31
N VAL A 283 -1.31 -20.11 -12.17
CA VAL A 283 -1.24 -21.12 -11.10
C VAL A 283 -2.04 -22.38 -11.42
N SER A 284 -3.13 -22.28 -12.17
CA SER A 284 -3.97 -23.42 -12.54
C SER A 284 -3.33 -24.40 -13.57
N ARG A 285 -2.18 -24.05 -14.11
CA ARG A 285 -1.44 -24.95 -15.04
C ARG A 285 -0.86 -26.18 -14.36
N LEU A 286 -0.70 -26.12 -13.04
CA LEU A 286 -0.24 -27.26 -12.25
C LEU A 286 -1.32 -27.62 -11.24
N TRP A 287 -1.98 -28.76 -11.45
CA TRP A 287 -3.01 -29.25 -10.57
C TRP A 287 -2.68 -30.65 -10.08
N MET A 288 -2.83 -30.90 -8.78
CA MET A 288 -2.75 -32.21 -8.18
C MET A 288 -3.97 -32.47 -7.29
N THR A 289 -4.48 -33.69 -7.32
CA THR A 289 -5.55 -34.13 -6.41
C THR A 289 -4.99 -35.26 -5.53
N THR A 290 -5.04 -35.03 -4.22
CA THR A 290 -4.65 -35.99 -3.20
C THR A 290 -5.84 -36.29 -2.28
N PRO A 291 -5.79 -37.33 -1.43
CA PRO A 291 -6.81 -37.57 -0.41
C PRO A 291 -6.88 -36.47 0.68
N ASP A 292 -5.85 -35.65 0.79
CA ASP A 292 -5.73 -34.59 1.79
C ASP A 292 -6.17 -33.24 1.18
N ALA A 293 -7.25 -32.66 1.73
CA ALA A 293 -7.83 -31.41 1.24
C ALA A 293 -6.91 -30.20 1.44
N ASP A 294 -6.13 -30.14 2.53
CA ASP A 294 -5.20 -29.04 2.80
C ASP A 294 -3.99 -29.10 1.87
N MET A 295 -3.51 -30.32 1.58
CA MET A 295 -2.47 -30.53 0.58
C MET A 295 -2.95 -30.08 -0.81
N ASN A 296 -4.21 -30.35 -1.18
CA ASN A 296 -4.76 -29.91 -2.47
C ASN A 296 -4.85 -28.39 -2.56
N ARG A 297 -5.27 -27.71 -1.49
CA ARG A 297 -5.29 -26.24 -1.43
C ARG A 297 -3.89 -25.65 -1.61
N TYR A 298 -2.91 -26.21 -0.93
CA TYR A 298 -1.52 -25.76 -1.04
C TYR A 298 -0.94 -26.01 -2.44
N LEU A 299 -1.04 -27.25 -2.94
CA LEU A 299 -0.47 -27.63 -4.24
C LEU A 299 -1.27 -27.08 -5.42
N GLY A 300 -2.60 -26.88 -5.27
CA GLY A 300 -3.50 -26.39 -6.31
C GLY A 300 -3.36 -24.91 -6.66
N GLY A 301 -2.42 -24.20 -6.06
CA GLY A 301 -2.23 -22.78 -6.39
C GLY A 301 -1.13 -22.09 -5.60
N TRP A 302 -1.15 -22.15 -4.27
CA TRP A 302 -0.23 -21.36 -3.43
C TRP A 302 1.24 -21.74 -3.58
N ALA A 303 1.57 -23.03 -3.70
CA ALA A 303 2.94 -23.46 -3.94
C ALA A 303 3.47 -22.95 -5.29
N ALA A 304 2.65 -23.03 -6.34
CA ALA A 304 2.99 -22.51 -7.66
C ALA A 304 3.13 -20.98 -7.64
N TYR A 305 2.19 -20.27 -6.98
CA TYR A 305 2.23 -18.82 -6.83
C TYR A 305 3.52 -18.37 -6.13
N GLN A 306 3.84 -18.95 -4.98
CA GLN A 306 5.06 -18.61 -4.24
C GLN A 306 6.33 -18.89 -5.05
N ALA A 307 6.39 -20.03 -5.74
CA ALA A 307 7.52 -20.36 -6.59
C ALA A 307 7.70 -19.37 -7.75
N LEU A 308 6.60 -18.94 -8.38
CA LEU A 308 6.64 -17.92 -9.45
C LEU A 308 7.10 -16.56 -8.90
N CYS A 309 6.54 -16.11 -7.78
CA CYS A 309 6.91 -14.83 -7.17
C CYS A 309 8.37 -14.78 -6.69
N CYS A 310 8.95 -15.92 -6.27
CA CYS A 310 10.36 -16.00 -5.91
C CYS A 310 11.32 -15.96 -7.12
N ARG A 311 10.80 -16.13 -8.34
CA ARG A 311 11.60 -16.15 -9.58
C ARG A 311 11.49 -14.86 -10.39
N LEU A 312 10.46 -14.09 -10.16
CA LEU A 312 10.22 -12.79 -10.79
C LEU A 312 10.89 -11.67 -10.00
#